data_9d3334720a6843e107fa8685d1838d99
#
_entry.id   9d3334720a6843e107fa8685d1838d99
#
_cell.length_a   1.000
_cell.length_b   1.000
_cell.length_c   1.000
_cell.angle_alpha   90.00
_cell.angle_beta   90.00
_cell.angle_gamma   90.00
#
_symmetry.space_group_name_H-M   'P 1'
#
loop_
_entity.id
_entity.type
_entity.pdbx_description
1 polymer ?
#
loop_
_entity_poly.entity_id
_entity_poly.type
_entity_poly.pdbx_seq_one_letter_code
_entity_poly.pdbx_strand_id
1 'polypeptide(L)'
;RTERVRNMSLAGNLQELLAKSDSIVGILKEQKTVLEERYKTSEASLVQVIERRKQTIANLEETQKRIETLNPALLDIENRIAASTDTSERTDLEAERSKLATDYNQAQAREQELLAESQTLERYTSMFQTFVDSLNNQIAAQNTLINKLTIDTEQRIVLYKALEDSLKTAAQQEVAHRINTLGSQVDTAAEETMAGIGAAA
;
A
#
# COMPACT_ATOMS: atom_id res chain seq x y z
N ARG A 1 50.42 21.79 21.97
CA ARG A 1 49.56 20.87 22.78
C ARG A 1 48.07 21.19 22.66
N THR A 2 47.68 22.45 22.73
CA THR A 2 46.26 22.85 22.68
C THR A 2 45.60 22.61 21.32
N GLU A 3 46.30 22.83 20.20
CA GLU A 3 45.79 22.57 18.86
C GLU A 3 45.63 21.07 18.58
N ARG A 4 46.60 20.25 19.04
CA ARG A 4 46.53 18.80 18.86
C ARG A 4 45.35 18.18 19.62
N VAL A 5 45.11 18.63 20.90
CA VAL A 5 43.96 18.19 21.68
C VAL A 5 42.64 18.62 21.03
N ARG A 6 42.56 19.85 20.53
CA ARG A 6 41.41 20.41 19.85
C ARG A 6 41.09 19.63 18.56
N ASN A 7 42.12 19.28 17.77
CA ASN A 7 41.97 18.50 16.52
C ASN A 7 41.56 17.05 16.81
N MET A 8 42.08 16.43 17.86
CA MET A 8 41.65 15.11 18.28
C MET A 8 40.18 15.08 18.75
N SER A 9 39.76 16.14 19.49
CA SER A 9 38.36 16.29 19.89
C SER A 9 37.43 16.48 18.72
N LEU A 10 37.79 17.26 17.71
CA LEU A 10 37.02 17.47 16.49
C LEU A 10 36.91 16.20 15.66
N ALA A 11 38.02 15.45 15.50
CA ALA A 11 38.03 14.18 14.81
C ALA A 11 37.13 13.14 15.51
N GLY A 12 37.20 13.08 16.85
CA GLY A 12 36.34 12.21 17.65
C GLY A 12 34.86 12.57 17.51
N ASN A 13 34.51 13.86 17.57
CA ASN A 13 33.15 14.32 17.37
C ASN A 13 32.63 14.02 15.97
N LEU A 14 33.45 14.18 14.94
CA LEU A 14 33.06 13.84 13.58
C LEU A 14 32.82 12.34 13.42
N GLN A 15 33.66 11.49 13.99
CA GLN A 15 33.47 10.04 13.98
C GLN A 15 32.16 9.62 14.67
N GLU A 16 31.83 10.23 15.82
CA GLU A 16 30.55 9.98 16.50
C GLU A 16 29.35 10.40 15.61
N LEU A 17 29.42 11.55 14.96
CA LEU A 17 28.38 12.02 14.04
C LEU A 17 28.20 11.10 12.83
N LEU A 18 29.31 10.59 12.27
CA LEU A 18 29.26 9.64 11.16
C LEU A 18 28.63 8.30 11.59
N ALA A 19 29.03 7.79 12.77
CA ALA A 19 28.47 6.56 13.32
C ALA A 19 26.96 6.71 13.59
N LYS A 20 26.54 7.84 14.13
CA LYS A 20 25.13 8.18 14.38
C LYS A 20 24.34 8.28 13.08
N SER A 21 24.87 8.94 12.05
CA SER A 21 24.28 9.01 10.72
C SER A 21 24.12 7.61 10.09
N ASP A 22 25.13 6.78 10.14
CA ASP A 22 25.08 5.41 9.63
C ASP A 22 24.03 4.57 10.35
N SER A 23 23.93 4.70 11.67
CA SER A 23 22.91 4.03 12.48
C SER A 23 21.49 4.45 12.06
N ILE A 24 21.26 5.75 11.85
CA ILE A 24 19.96 6.29 11.43
C ILE A 24 19.62 5.82 10.01
N VAL A 25 20.57 5.85 9.08
CA VAL A 25 20.40 5.33 7.73
C VAL A 25 20.06 3.84 7.76
N GLY A 26 20.71 3.08 8.62
CA GLY A 26 20.40 1.66 8.84
C GLY A 26 18.97 1.43 9.29
N ILE A 27 18.47 2.19 10.27
CA ILE A 27 17.08 2.15 10.74
C ILE A 27 16.11 2.50 9.63
N LEU A 28 16.38 3.56 8.86
CA LEU A 28 15.54 4.00 7.75
C LEU A 28 15.45 2.93 6.65
N LYS A 29 16.56 2.26 6.35
CA LYS A 29 16.59 1.15 5.37
C LYS A 29 15.79 -0.05 5.85
N GLU A 30 15.88 -0.41 7.13
CA GLU A 30 15.07 -1.48 7.71
C GLU A 30 13.57 -1.16 7.64
N GLN A 31 13.19 0.05 7.99
CA GLN A 31 11.80 0.51 7.90
C GLN A 31 11.31 0.55 6.46
N LYS A 32 12.14 0.95 5.51
CA LYS A 32 11.83 0.89 4.08
C LYS A 32 11.52 -0.54 3.66
N THR A 33 12.31 -1.52 4.11
CA THR A 33 12.07 -2.94 3.83
C THR A 33 10.70 -3.39 4.35
N VAL A 34 10.32 -2.98 5.56
CA VAL A 34 9.00 -3.25 6.12
C VAL A 34 7.87 -2.63 5.28
N LEU A 35 8.06 -1.38 4.84
CA LEU A 35 7.10 -0.71 3.96
C LEU A 35 6.96 -1.41 2.61
N GLU A 36 8.05 -1.87 2.03
CA GLU A 36 8.06 -2.62 0.78
C GLU A 36 7.34 -3.98 0.93
N GLU A 37 7.50 -4.66 2.05
CA GLU A 37 6.76 -5.90 2.34
C GLU A 37 5.26 -5.65 2.48
N ARG A 38 4.88 -4.60 3.20
CA ARG A 38 3.48 -4.18 3.33
C ARG A 38 2.88 -3.80 1.97
N TYR A 39 3.66 -3.12 1.13
CA TYR A 39 3.26 -2.78 -0.23
C TYR A 39 2.97 -4.03 -1.05
N LYS A 40 3.87 -5.01 -1.05
CA LYS A 40 3.69 -6.28 -1.77
C LYS A 40 2.44 -7.03 -1.29
N THR A 41 2.23 -7.12 0.01
CA THR A 41 1.06 -7.77 0.60
C THR A 41 -0.23 -7.05 0.20
N SER A 42 -0.25 -5.73 0.27
CA SER A 42 -1.42 -4.92 -0.10
C SER A 42 -1.71 -4.98 -1.59
N GLU A 43 -0.68 -4.97 -2.44
CA GLU A 43 -0.82 -5.14 -3.89
C GLU A 43 -1.37 -6.52 -4.24
N ALA A 44 -0.86 -7.58 -3.61
CA ALA A 44 -1.38 -8.93 -3.80
C ALA A 44 -2.85 -9.05 -3.37
N SER A 45 -3.23 -8.43 -2.27
CA SER A 45 -4.61 -8.36 -1.80
C SER A 45 -5.52 -7.60 -2.76
N LEU A 46 -5.02 -6.49 -3.32
CA LEU A 46 -5.73 -5.72 -4.35
C LEU A 46 -6.01 -6.57 -5.59
N VAL A 47 -5.01 -7.29 -6.09
CA VAL A 47 -5.14 -8.17 -7.25
C VAL A 47 -6.18 -9.27 -6.99
N GLN A 48 -6.15 -9.88 -5.81
CA GLN A 48 -7.12 -10.93 -5.44
C GLN A 48 -8.55 -10.40 -5.37
N VAL A 49 -8.75 -9.22 -4.78
CA VAL A 49 -10.08 -8.61 -4.68
C VAL A 49 -10.62 -8.22 -6.06
N ILE A 50 -9.79 -7.67 -6.93
CA ILE A 50 -10.16 -7.34 -8.32
C ILE A 50 -10.57 -8.60 -9.07
N GLU A 51 -9.80 -9.68 -8.96
CA GLU A 51 -10.10 -10.95 -9.62
C GLU A 51 -11.41 -11.56 -9.11
N ARG A 52 -11.60 -11.57 -7.81
CA ARG A 52 -12.86 -12.05 -7.20
C ARG A 52 -14.06 -11.22 -7.66
N ARG A 53 -13.91 -9.90 -7.76
CA ARG A 53 -14.96 -9.02 -8.27
C ARG A 53 -15.32 -9.32 -9.71
N LYS A 54 -14.31 -9.59 -10.56
CA LYS A 54 -14.54 -10.01 -11.96
C LYS A 54 -15.36 -11.28 -12.03
N GLN A 55 -15.04 -12.29 -11.20
CA GLN A 55 -15.81 -13.53 -11.13
C GLN A 55 -17.23 -13.30 -10.64
N THR A 56 -17.40 -12.45 -9.62
CA THR A 56 -18.72 -12.10 -9.09
C THR A 56 -19.58 -11.41 -10.16
N ILE A 57 -19.01 -10.47 -10.92
CA ILE A 57 -19.69 -9.79 -12.03
C ILE A 57 -20.07 -10.78 -13.13
N ALA A 58 -19.18 -11.71 -13.49
CA ALA A 58 -19.46 -12.74 -14.47
C ALA A 58 -20.63 -13.65 -14.02
N ASN A 59 -20.64 -14.05 -12.76
CA ASN A 59 -21.73 -14.83 -12.17
C ASN A 59 -23.05 -14.05 -12.14
N LEU A 60 -22.97 -12.74 -11.87
CA LEU A 60 -24.13 -11.85 -11.87
C LEU A 60 -24.73 -11.75 -13.30
N GLU A 61 -23.91 -11.58 -14.32
CA GLU A 61 -24.36 -11.55 -15.71
C GLU A 61 -25.02 -12.87 -16.12
N GLU A 62 -24.44 -13.99 -15.74
CA GLU A 62 -25.00 -15.32 -15.99
C GLU A 62 -26.35 -15.50 -15.29
N THR A 63 -26.46 -15.05 -14.03
CA THR A 63 -27.71 -15.10 -13.26
C THR A 63 -28.78 -14.23 -13.89
N GLN A 64 -28.42 -13.02 -14.35
CA GLN A 64 -29.35 -12.11 -15.03
C GLN A 64 -29.86 -12.71 -16.35
N LYS A 65 -28.99 -13.37 -17.12
CA LYS A 65 -29.40 -14.09 -18.33
C LYS A 65 -30.37 -15.23 -18.02
N ARG A 66 -30.13 -15.96 -16.93
CA ARG A 66 -31.05 -17.01 -16.48
C ARG A 66 -32.42 -16.48 -16.12
N ILE A 67 -32.49 -15.34 -15.43
CA ILE A 67 -33.73 -14.64 -15.11
C ILE A 67 -34.46 -14.22 -16.39
N GLU A 68 -33.74 -13.66 -17.36
CA GLU A 68 -34.30 -13.27 -18.68
C GLU A 68 -34.89 -14.46 -19.44
N THR A 69 -34.33 -15.67 -19.24
CA THR A 69 -34.85 -16.91 -19.84
C THR A 69 -36.03 -17.47 -19.07
N LEU A 70 -35.98 -17.44 -17.73
CA LEU A 70 -37.03 -17.98 -16.87
C LEU A 70 -38.32 -17.16 -16.90
N ASN A 71 -38.23 -15.85 -17.01
CA ASN A 71 -39.39 -14.97 -17.01
C ASN A 71 -40.34 -15.24 -18.18
N PRO A 72 -39.89 -15.30 -19.47
CA PRO A 72 -40.75 -15.69 -20.57
C PRO A 72 -41.28 -17.13 -20.47
N ALA A 73 -40.47 -18.06 -19.95
CA ALA A 73 -40.89 -19.44 -19.75
C ALA A 73 -42.03 -19.56 -18.74
N LEU A 74 -42.00 -18.77 -17.66
CA LEU A 74 -43.12 -18.69 -16.71
C LEU A 74 -44.38 -18.13 -17.33
N LEU A 75 -44.28 -17.05 -18.13
CA LEU A 75 -45.41 -16.50 -18.83
C LEU A 75 -46.02 -17.46 -19.83
N ASP A 76 -45.20 -18.20 -20.58
CA ASP A 76 -45.63 -19.23 -21.51
C ASP A 76 -46.36 -20.37 -20.81
N ILE A 77 -45.83 -20.88 -19.70
CA ILE A 77 -46.48 -21.97 -18.95
C ILE A 77 -47.80 -21.55 -18.34
N GLU A 78 -47.89 -20.32 -17.83
CA GLU A 78 -49.16 -19.74 -17.33
C GLU A 78 -50.22 -19.62 -18.40
N ASN A 79 -49.85 -19.21 -19.61
CA ASN A 79 -50.73 -19.16 -20.76
C ASN A 79 -51.19 -20.56 -21.20
N ARG A 80 -50.32 -21.55 -21.18
CA ARG A 80 -50.66 -22.93 -21.51
C ARG A 80 -51.60 -23.55 -20.47
N ILE A 81 -51.41 -23.24 -19.19
CA ILE A 81 -52.33 -23.67 -18.10
C ILE A 81 -53.72 -23.07 -18.35
N ALA A 82 -53.80 -21.77 -18.63
CA ALA A 82 -55.05 -21.08 -18.89
C ALA A 82 -55.82 -21.63 -20.13
N ALA A 83 -55.07 -22.10 -21.13
CA ALA A 83 -55.67 -22.67 -22.36
C ALA A 83 -55.99 -24.17 -22.27
N SER A 84 -55.48 -24.88 -21.23
CA SER A 84 -55.65 -26.35 -21.09
C SER A 84 -57.06 -26.69 -20.63
N THR A 85 -57.64 -27.69 -21.32
CA THR A 85 -58.99 -28.25 -20.99
C THR A 85 -58.87 -29.64 -20.42
N ASP A 86 -57.71 -30.30 -20.54
CA ASP A 86 -57.41 -31.62 -19.99
C ASP A 86 -56.84 -31.53 -18.59
N THR A 87 -57.45 -32.20 -17.63
CA THR A 87 -57.05 -32.20 -16.19
C THR A 87 -55.64 -32.79 -15.99
N SER A 88 -55.30 -33.85 -16.70
CA SER A 88 -53.97 -34.49 -16.61
C SER A 88 -52.86 -33.59 -17.12
N GLU A 89 -53.07 -33.01 -18.30
CA GLU A 89 -52.13 -32.03 -18.88
C GLU A 89 -51.94 -30.81 -18.00
N ARG A 90 -53.07 -30.29 -17.44
CA ARG A 90 -53.05 -29.15 -16.57
C ARG A 90 -52.27 -29.41 -15.27
N THR A 91 -52.38 -30.61 -14.69
CA THR A 91 -51.62 -31.02 -13.51
C THR A 91 -50.13 -31.05 -13.80
N ASP A 92 -49.70 -31.60 -14.93
CA ASP A 92 -48.31 -31.65 -15.37
C ASP A 92 -47.77 -30.23 -15.61
N LEU A 93 -48.53 -29.34 -16.22
CA LEU A 93 -48.17 -27.94 -16.43
C LEU A 93 -48.05 -27.16 -15.14
N GLU A 94 -48.92 -27.39 -14.14
CA GLU A 94 -48.85 -26.76 -12.82
C GLU A 94 -47.60 -27.20 -12.07
N ALA A 95 -47.19 -28.48 -12.17
CA ALA A 95 -45.95 -28.99 -11.57
C ALA A 95 -44.73 -28.33 -12.23
N GLU A 96 -44.72 -28.21 -13.55
CA GLU A 96 -43.66 -27.52 -14.29
C GLU A 96 -43.58 -26.02 -13.91
N ARG A 97 -44.73 -25.34 -13.82
CA ARG A 97 -44.80 -23.96 -13.36
C ARG A 97 -44.21 -23.78 -11.96
N SER A 98 -44.53 -24.68 -11.04
CA SER A 98 -44.00 -24.64 -9.67
C SER A 98 -42.47 -24.74 -9.66
N LYS A 99 -41.90 -25.63 -10.47
CA LYS A 99 -40.45 -25.75 -10.64
C LYS A 99 -39.83 -24.49 -11.23
N LEU A 100 -40.39 -23.94 -12.29
CA LEU A 100 -39.92 -22.72 -12.92
C LEU A 100 -40.01 -21.51 -11.96
N ALA A 101 -41.07 -21.41 -11.20
CA ALA A 101 -41.23 -20.35 -10.19
C ALA A 101 -40.20 -20.44 -9.08
N THR A 102 -39.89 -21.66 -8.62
CA THR A 102 -38.84 -21.89 -7.63
C THR A 102 -37.47 -21.49 -8.19
N ASP A 103 -37.15 -21.92 -9.40
CA ASP A 103 -35.89 -21.57 -10.07
C ASP A 103 -35.76 -20.04 -10.28
N TYR A 104 -36.85 -19.39 -10.65
CA TYR A 104 -36.91 -17.94 -10.82
C TYR A 104 -36.65 -17.20 -9.50
N ASN A 105 -37.31 -17.61 -8.43
CA ASN A 105 -37.12 -17.02 -7.10
C ASN A 105 -35.69 -17.22 -6.59
N GLN A 106 -35.13 -18.39 -6.79
CA GLN A 106 -33.74 -18.68 -6.44
C GLN A 106 -32.76 -17.83 -7.23
N ALA A 107 -33.01 -17.67 -8.52
CA ALA A 107 -32.18 -16.83 -9.39
C ALA A 107 -32.24 -15.35 -8.97
N GLN A 108 -33.42 -14.84 -8.62
CA GLN A 108 -33.57 -13.47 -8.08
C GLN A 108 -32.83 -13.28 -6.76
N ALA A 109 -32.93 -14.23 -5.84
CA ALA A 109 -32.21 -14.18 -4.57
C ALA A 109 -30.69 -14.19 -4.80
N ARG A 110 -30.23 -15.03 -5.73
CA ARG A 110 -28.82 -15.11 -6.10
C ARG A 110 -28.32 -13.81 -6.74
N GLU A 111 -29.13 -13.16 -7.57
CA GLU A 111 -28.82 -11.84 -8.14
C GLU A 111 -28.58 -10.80 -7.04
N GLN A 112 -29.44 -10.75 -6.02
CA GLN A 112 -29.28 -9.81 -4.89
C GLN A 112 -28.03 -10.09 -4.08
N GLU A 113 -27.71 -11.36 -3.81
CA GLU A 113 -26.48 -11.75 -3.14
C GLU A 113 -25.24 -11.30 -3.91
N LEU A 114 -25.22 -11.54 -5.22
CA LEU A 114 -24.09 -11.18 -6.10
C LEU A 114 -23.94 -9.66 -6.24
N LEU A 115 -25.03 -8.92 -6.30
CA LEU A 115 -24.99 -7.44 -6.28
C LEU A 115 -24.38 -6.92 -4.98
N ALA A 116 -24.80 -7.45 -3.84
CA ALA A 116 -24.25 -7.06 -2.54
C ALA A 116 -22.76 -7.44 -2.42
N GLU A 117 -22.37 -8.62 -2.89
CA GLU A 117 -20.97 -9.07 -2.92
C GLU A 117 -20.12 -8.15 -3.81
N SER A 118 -20.62 -7.81 -5.00
CA SER A 118 -19.93 -6.89 -5.93
C SER A 118 -19.68 -5.52 -5.30
N GLN A 119 -20.68 -4.96 -4.62
CA GLN A 119 -20.55 -3.67 -3.92
C GLN A 119 -19.55 -3.74 -2.76
N THR A 120 -19.55 -4.82 -2.00
CA THR A 120 -18.59 -5.04 -0.93
C THR A 120 -17.16 -5.12 -1.46
N LEU A 121 -16.96 -5.89 -2.54
CA LEU A 121 -15.66 -6.03 -3.19
C LEU A 121 -15.17 -4.72 -3.83
N GLU A 122 -16.08 -3.89 -4.34
CA GLU A 122 -15.74 -2.55 -4.82
C GLU A 122 -15.17 -1.67 -3.71
N ARG A 123 -15.78 -1.69 -2.53
CA ARG A 123 -15.28 -0.95 -1.34
C ARG A 123 -13.90 -1.44 -0.92
N TYR A 124 -13.67 -2.75 -0.86
CA TYR A 124 -12.35 -3.31 -0.55
C TYR A 124 -11.31 -2.97 -1.62
N THR A 125 -11.69 -2.97 -2.89
CA THR A 125 -10.81 -2.54 -3.98
C THR A 125 -10.33 -1.10 -3.76
N SER A 126 -11.24 -0.18 -3.46
CA SER A 126 -10.91 1.23 -3.17
C SER A 126 -10.02 1.36 -1.93
N MET A 127 -10.29 0.60 -0.88
CA MET A 127 -9.51 0.62 0.35
C MET A 127 -8.08 0.12 0.11
N PHE A 128 -7.91 -1.01 -0.56
CA PHE A 128 -6.58 -1.53 -0.88
C PHE A 128 -5.80 -0.63 -1.84
N GLN A 129 -6.50 -0.02 -2.81
CA GLN A 129 -5.87 0.96 -3.69
C GLN A 129 -5.32 2.16 -2.91
N THR A 130 -6.08 2.65 -1.94
CA THR A 130 -5.64 3.73 -1.05
C THR A 130 -4.42 3.32 -0.22
N PHE A 131 -4.39 2.10 0.32
CA PHE A 131 -3.23 1.58 1.04
C PHE A 131 -1.99 1.46 0.15
N VAL A 132 -2.14 0.92 -1.05
CA VAL A 132 -1.05 0.80 -2.02
C VAL A 132 -0.47 2.17 -2.36
N ASP A 133 -1.32 3.16 -2.64
CA ASP A 133 -0.89 4.52 -2.98
C ASP A 133 -0.18 5.19 -1.79
N SER A 134 -0.72 5.04 -0.58
CA SER A 134 -0.13 5.58 0.65
C SER A 134 1.24 4.96 0.93
N LEU A 135 1.37 3.63 0.82
CA LEU A 135 2.64 2.93 1.03
C LEU A 135 3.68 3.34 -0.02
N ASN A 136 3.26 3.51 -1.27
CA ASN A 136 4.15 3.97 -2.34
C ASN A 136 4.71 5.36 -2.06
N ASN A 137 3.86 6.28 -1.58
CA ASN A 137 4.27 7.62 -1.17
C ASN A 137 5.22 7.58 0.04
N GLN A 138 4.96 6.73 1.03
CA GLN A 138 5.83 6.56 2.19
C GLN A 138 7.21 6.01 1.80
N ILE A 139 7.26 5.03 0.90
CA ILE A 139 8.51 4.47 0.38
C ILE A 139 9.31 5.55 -0.37
N ALA A 140 8.67 6.35 -1.21
CA ALA A 140 9.32 7.44 -1.93
C ALA A 140 9.89 8.50 -0.95
N ALA A 141 9.15 8.88 0.08
CA ALA A 141 9.61 9.80 1.10
C ALA A 141 10.80 9.23 1.88
N GLN A 142 10.77 7.95 2.22
CA GLN A 142 11.85 7.24 2.91
C GLN A 142 13.13 7.21 2.06
N ASN A 143 13.02 6.93 0.77
CA ASN A 143 14.13 6.99 -0.18
C ASN A 143 14.77 8.37 -0.24
N THR A 144 13.97 9.42 -0.27
CA THR A 144 14.45 10.80 -0.27
C THR A 144 15.27 11.11 0.99
N LEU A 145 14.79 10.70 2.17
CA LEU A 145 15.51 10.88 3.43
C LEU A 145 16.83 10.10 3.47
N ILE A 146 16.81 8.84 3.03
CA ILE A 146 18.01 8.00 2.96
C ILE A 146 19.05 8.65 2.06
N ASN A 147 18.67 9.10 0.87
CA ASN A 147 19.57 9.75 -0.07
C ASN A 147 20.14 11.05 0.49
N LYS A 148 19.32 11.88 1.11
CA LYS A 148 19.77 13.13 1.74
C LYS A 148 20.83 12.88 2.81
N LEU A 149 20.56 11.96 3.74
CA LEU A 149 21.50 11.61 4.81
C LEU A 149 22.77 10.97 4.27
N THR A 150 22.68 10.16 3.23
CA THR A 150 23.85 9.55 2.57
C THR A 150 24.75 10.61 1.95
N ILE A 151 24.18 11.58 1.23
CA ILE A 151 24.92 12.69 0.63
C ILE A 151 25.57 13.55 1.71
N ASP A 152 24.83 13.91 2.77
CA ASP A 152 25.35 14.67 3.88
C ASP A 152 26.54 13.97 4.55
N THR A 153 26.45 12.65 4.74
CA THR A 153 27.54 11.83 5.28
C THR A 153 28.78 11.83 4.37
N GLU A 154 28.59 11.68 3.07
CA GLU A 154 29.69 11.75 2.09
C GLU A 154 30.40 13.12 2.12
N GLN A 155 29.64 14.20 2.20
CA GLN A 155 30.21 15.56 2.27
C GLN A 155 30.98 15.78 3.59
N ARG A 156 30.54 15.20 4.70
CA ARG A 156 31.27 15.25 5.97
C ARG A 156 32.61 14.51 5.87
N ILE A 157 32.66 13.38 5.20
CA ILE A 157 33.90 12.63 4.97
C ILE A 157 34.88 13.48 4.18
N VAL A 158 34.41 14.17 3.13
CA VAL A 158 35.24 15.09 2.35
C VAL A 158 35.79 16.23 3.22
N LEU A 159 34.95 16.82 4.07
CA LEU A 159 35.38 17.88 4.98
C LEU A 159 36.37 17.36 6.03
N TYR A 160 36.19 16.15 6.53
CA TYR A 160 37.14 15.49 7.45
C TYR A 160 38.51 15.32 6.82
N LYS A 161 38.57 14.85 5.57
CA LYS A 161 39.83 14.74 4.82
C LYS A 161 40.50 16.08 4.60
N ALA A 162 39.72 17.12 4.26
CA ALA A 162 40.22 18.48 4.13
C ALA A 162 40.79 19.01 5.45
N LEU A 163 40.16 18.69 6.59
CA LEU A 163 40.66 19.02 7.92
C LEU A 163 41.99 18.33 8.21
N GLU A 164 42.09 17.00 7.94
CA GLU A 164 43.35 16.27 8.10
C GLU A 164 44.48 16.90 7.29
N ASP A 165 44.21 17.26 6.03
CA ASP A 165 45.22 17.89 5.16
C ASP A 165 45.57 19.30 5.62
N SER A 166 44.65 20.02 6.24
CA SER A 166 44.83 21.40 6.71
C SER A 166 45.41 21.51 8.13
N LEU A 167 45.64 20.40 8.84
CA LEU A 167 46.17 20.39 10.20
C LEU A 167 47.52 21.10 10.39
N LYS A 168 48.18 21.46 9.31
CA LYS A 168 49.49 22.11 9.27
C LYS A 168 49.45 23.60 8.93
N THR A 169 48.27 24.22 8.77
CA THR A 169 48.11 25.62 8.35
C THR A 169 47.27 26.48 9.29
N ALA A 170 47.43 27.83 9.23
CA ALA A 170 46.70 28.75 10.07
C ALA A 170 45.17 28.82 9.84
N ALA A 171 44.71 28.22 8.73
CA ALA A 171 43.27 28.14 8.39
C ALA A 171 42.49 27.05 9.15
N GLN A 172 43.13 26.29 10.02
CA GLN A 172 42.53 25.16 10.75
C GLN A 172 41.30 25.50 11.56
N GLN A 173 41.26 26.66 12.22
CA GLN A 173 40.14 27.05 13.07
C GLN A 173 38.86 27.33 12.25
N GLU A 174 38.98 27.91 11.09
CA GLU A 174 37.83 28.20 10.22
C GLU A 174 37.21 26.90 9.65
N VAL A 175 38.07 25.98 9.21
CA VAL A 175 37.60 24.67 8.69
C VAL A 175 36.95 23.84 9.80
N ALA A 176 37.54 23.80 10.99
CA ALA A 176 36.99 23.14 12.14
C ALA A 176 35.62 23.69 12.55
N HIS A 177 35.44 25.01 12.51
CA HIS A 177 34.16 25.64 12.79
C HIS A 177 33.09 25.25 11.76
N ARG A 178 33.43 25.20 10.46
CA ARG A 178 32.52 24.75 9.42
C ARG A 178 32.07 23.31 9.62
N ILE A 179 33.00 22.43 9.99
CA ILE A 179 32.67 21.01 10.26
C ILE A 179 31.70 20.88 11.44
N ASN A 180 31.93 21.62 12.53
CA ASN A 180 31.04 21.62 13.69
C ASN A 180 29.65 22.15 13.36
N THR A 181 29.55 23.21 12.59
CA THR A 181 28.26 23.75 12.13
C THR A 181 27.49 22.75 11.29
N LEU A 182 28.17 22.08 10.36
CA LEU A 182 27.58 21.04 9.51
C LEU A 182 27.09 19.85 10.36
N GLY A 183 27.90 19.43 11.32
CA GLY A 183 27.57 18.35 12.25
C GLY A 183 26.29 18.65 13.05
N SER A 184 26.14 19.86 13.57
CA SER A 184 24.94 20.30 14.30
C SER A 184 23.70 20.30 13.41
N GLN A 185 23.81 20.75 12.16
CA GLN A 185 22.70 20.75 11.22
C GLN A 185 22.21 19.33 10.90
N VAL A 186 23.11 18.39 10.72
CA VAL A 186 22.73 16.99 10.42
C VAL A 186 22.16 16.30 11.66
N ASP A 187 22.65 16.58 12.86
CA ASP A 187 22.05 16.07 14.09
C ASP A 187 20.61 16.54 14.25
N THR A 188 20.33 17.80 14.00
CA THR A 188 18.97 18.35 14.02
C THR A 188 18.07 17.65 12.98
N ALA A 189 18.56 17.49 11.74
CA ALA A 189 17.83 16.80 10.70
C ALA A 189 17.56 15.32 11.04
N ALA A 190 18.52 14.63 11.66
CA ALA A 190 18.38 13.25 12.10
C ALA A 190 17.35 13.11 13.23
N GLU A 191 17.35 14.01 14.20
CA GLU A 191 16.37 14.05 15.30
C GLU A 191 14.95 14.32 14.76
N GLU A 192 14.78 15.25 13.84
CA GLU A 192 13.51 15.53 13.18
C GLU A 192 12.98 14.31 12.40
N THR A 193 13.87 13.59 11.71
CA THR A 193 13.53 12.37 10.99
C THR A 193 13.04 11.28 11.95
N MET A 194 13.73 11.05 13.05
CA MET A 194 13.32 10.07 14.05
C MET A 194 11.99 10.41 14.71
N ALA A 195 11.75 11.68 15.01
CA ALA A 195 10.48 12.16 15.54
C ALA A 195 9.33 11.94 14.53
N GLY A 196 9.57 12.22 13.24
CA GLY A 196 8.61 11.98 12.16
C GLY A 196 8.25 10.50 11.99
N ILE A 197 9.22 9.60 12.11
CA ILE A 197 9.00 8.15 12.07
C ILE A 197 8.16 7.68 13.24
N GLY A 198 8.45 8.16 14.46
CA GLY A 198 7.67 7.86 15.65
C GLY A 198 6.22 8.30 15.54
N ALA A 199 5.96 9.47 14.94
CA ALA A 199 4.61 10.00 14.73
C ALA A 199 3.82 9.24 13.65
N ALA A 200 4.51 8.66 12.66
CA ALA A 200 3.89 7.87 11.58
C ALA A 200 3.56 6.41 11.97
N ALA A 201 4.17 5.92 13.01
CA ALA A 201 3.91 4.58 13.52
C ALA A 201 2.66 4.54 14.38
#